data_512c838c27cbb3d36a832a836c1f1ba4
#
_entry.id   512c838c27cbb3d36a832a836c1f1ba4
#
_cell.length_a   1.000
_cell.length_b   1.000
_cell.length_c   1.000
_cell.angle_alpha   90.00
_cell.angle_beta   90.00
_cell.angle_gamma   90.00
#
_symmetry.space_group_name_H-M   'P 1'
#
loop_
_entity.id
_entity.type
_entity.pdbx_description
1 polymer ?
#
loop_
_entity_poly.entity_id
_entity_poly.type
_entity_poly.pdbx_seq_one_letter_code
_entity_poly.pdbx_strand_id
1 'polypeptide(L)'
;LRRLQREGYELKRGKYISARAPGQERFTRLKTLGADYAEEALTARIAGRPRPSRQPQQRTGKPSLLIDIQNNIKAQQSAGYKHWATIENLKRAAETLNFLTEHGISSYEELAERCDGAAAATARVKADLRATEKEMERLTLTMKHAATYRQLRPMYDQYRQSRDKEKFLRGHESEIILFEAAARELKRLGAVPLPAAQRLRAEMDELTARKSALQSEYRKAQHKEREYDTLSQNVSMLLEQPKDIVLPKEKTNELE
;
A
#
# COMPACT_ATOMS: atom_id res chain seq x y z
N LEU A 1 -36.29 5.35 -31.69
CA LEU A 1 -36.90 4.02 -31.42
C LEU A 1 -37.37 3.35 -32.71
N ARG A 2 -38.12 4.01 -33.62
CA ARG A 2 -38.58 3.44 -34.91
C ARG A 2 -37.42 2.97 -35.80
N ARG A 3 -36.23 3.61 -35.74
CA ARG A 3 -35.04 3.18 -36.48
C ARG A 3 -34.51 1.84 -35.96
N LEU A 4 -34.41 1.66 -34.64
CA LEU A 4 -34.00 0.41 -34.03
C LEU A 4 -34.93 -0.75 -34.40
N GLN A 5 -36.24 -0.49 -34.46
CA GLN A 5 -37.23 -1.49 -34.90
C GLN A 5 -37.05 -1.89 -36.38
N ARG A 6 -36.66 -0.94 -37.24
CA ARG A 6 -36.36 -1.24 -38.66
C ARG A 6 -35.07 -2.06 -38.80
N GLU A 7 -34.16 -1.91 -37.90
CA GLU A 7 -32.90 -2.69 -37.81
C GLU A 7 -33.10 -4.05 -37.10
N GLY A 8 -34.35 -4.47 -36.83
CA GLY A 8 -34.65 -5.78 -36.26
C GLY A 8 -34.57 -5.86 -34.73
N TYR A 9 -34.41 -4.75 -34.03
CA TYR A 9 -34.42 -4.77 -32.56
C TYR A 9 -35.86 -4.84 -32.02
N GLU A 10 -36.05 -5.72 -31.05
CA GLU A 10 -37.30 -5.75 -30.28
C GLU A 10 -37.21 -4.72 -29.14
N LEU A 11 -38.28 -3.90 -29.00
CA LEU A 11 -38.36 -2.87 -27.98
C LEU A 11 -39.46 -3.15 -26.98
N LYS A 12 -39.14 -3.16 -25.70
CA LYS A 12 -40.09 -3.29 -24.61
C LYS A 12 -40.16 -1.97 -23.84
N ARG A 13 -41.39 -1.40 -23.77
CA ARG A 13 -41.67 -0.18 -22.98
C ARG A 13 -42.31 -0.59 -21.66
N GLY A 14 -41.68 -0.26 -20.55
CA GLY A 14 -42.18 -0.40 -19.19
C GLY A 14 -41.72 0.75 -18.37
N LYS A 15 -41.42 0.58 -17.08
CA LYS A 15 -40.80 1.60 -16.25
C LYS A 15 -39.49 2.13 -16.87
N TYR A 16 -38.80 1.32 -17.69
CA TYR A 16 -37.60 1.68 -18.46
C TYR A 16 -37.67 1.09 -19.85
N ILE A 17 -37.14 1.79 -20.83
CA ILE A 17 -37.04 1.26 -22.20
C ILE A 17 -35.94 0.19 -22.22
N SER A 18 -36.27 -0.96 -22.79
CA SER A 18 -35.35 -2.08 -22.97
C SER A 18 -35.38 -2.51 -24.45
N ALA A 19 -34.19 -2.86 -24.96
CA ALA A 19 -34.03 -3.35 -26.33
C ALA A 19 -33.40 -4.74 -26.34
N ARG A 20 -33.76 -5.55 -27.32
CA ARG A 20 -33.19 -6.86 -27.60
C ARG A 20 -32.71 -6.88 -29.04
N ALA A 21 -31.46 -7.18 -29.28
CA ALA A 21 -30.92 -7.29 -30.64
C ALA A 21 -31.38 -8.66 -31.27
N PRO A 22 -31.43 -8.73 -32.61
CA PRO A 22 -31.65 -10.02 -33.27
C PRO A 22 -30.66 -11.08 -32.80
N GLY A 23 -31.12 -12.25 -32.42
CA GLY A 23 -30.28 -13.35 -31.91
C GLY A 23 -29.92 -13.28 -30.44
N GLN A 24 -30.34 -12.26 -29.68
CA GLN A 24 -30.16 -12.21 -28.22
C GLN A 24 -31.39 -12.74 -27.48
N GLU A 25 -31.18 -13.51 -26.40
CA GLU A 25 -32.26 -14.03 -25.56
C GLU A 25 -32.80 -13.01 -24.55
N ARG A 26 -31.96 -12.08 -24.07
CA ARG A 26 -32.28 -11.18 -22.96
C ARG A 26 -32.44 -9.73 -23.41
N PHE A 27 -33.43 -9.05 -22.84
CA PHE A 27 -33.58 -7.60 -22.98
C PHE A 27 -32.58 -6.84 -22.16
N THR A 28 -31.90 -5.87 -22.79
CA THR A 28 -30.98 -4.94 -22.13
C THR A 28 -31.69 -3.59 -21.92
N ARG A 29 -31.70 -3.10 -20.67
CA ARG A 29 -32.29 -1.78 -20.37
C ARG A 29 -31.37 -0.69 -20.91
N LEU A 30 -31.87 0.32 -21.63
CA LEU A 30 -31.04 1.38 -22.21
C LEU A 30 -30.23 2.11 -21.15
N LYS A 31 -30.76 2.36 -19.95
CA LYS A 31 -30.04 2.99 -18.86
C LYS A 31 -28.78 2.22 -18.37
N THR A 32 -28.73 0.90 -18.58
CA THR A 32 -27.56 0.10 -18.20
C THR A 32 -26.38 0.24 -19.18
N LEU A 33 -26.64 0.82 -20.35
CA LEU A 33 -25.60 1.17 -21.32
C LEU A 33 -24.84 2.45 -20.95
N GLY A 34 -25.28 3.14 -19.89
CA GLY A 34 -24.65 4.35 -19.35
C GLY A 34 -25.68 5.49 -19.16
N ALA A 35 -25.31 6.49 -18.37
CA ALA A 35 -26.19 7.64 -18.05
C ALA A 35 -26.70 8.37 -19.30
N ASP A 36 -25.90 8.40 -20.37
CA ASP A 36 -26.23 9.01 -21.66
C ASP A 36 -27.39 8.33 -22.40
N TYR A 37 -27.72 7.09 -22.02
CA TYR A 37 -28.79 6.30 -22.61
C TYR A 37 -30.01 6.17 -21.69
N ALA A 38 -30.02 6.90 -20.57
CA ALA A 38 -31.19 7.06 -19.75
C ALA A 38 -32.30 7.82 -20.53
N GLU A 39 -33.56 7.56 -20.23
CA GLU A 39 -34.71 8.10 -20.96
C GLU A 39 -34.71 9.62 -20.99
N GLU A 40 -34.34 10.25 -19.87
CA GLU A 40 -34.22 11.70 -19.73
C GLU A 40 -33.11 12.29 -20.62
N ALA A 41 -31.94 11.64 -20.67
CA ALA A 41 -30.81 12.06 -21.50
C ALA A 41 -31.12 11.90 -23.00
N LEU A 42 -31.84 10.85 -23.38
CA LEU A 42 -32.31 10.63 -24.75
C LEU A 42 -33.34 11.67 -25.15
N THR A 43 -34.31 11.99 -24.29
CA THR A 43 -35.33 13.00 -24.51
C THR A 43 -34.72 14.40 -24.67
N ALA A 44 -33.74 14.73 -23.80
CA ALA A 44 -33.03 15.98 -23.88
C ALA A 44 -32.27 16.16 -25.21
N ARG A 45 -31.64 15.07 -25.71
CA ARG A 45 -30.94 15.08 -27.01
C ARG A 45 -31.90 15.22 -28.21
N ILE A 46 -33.04 14.57 -28.15
CA ILE A 46 -34.08 14.69 -29.18
C ILE A 46 -34.60 16.13 -29.18
N ALA A 47 -34.66 16.82 -28.03
CA ALA A 47 -35.02 18.22 -27.89
C ALA A 47 -33.90 19.21 -28.28
N GLY A 48 -32.80 18.74 -28.88
CA GLY A 48 -31.70 19.58 -29.41
C GLY A 48 -30.69 20.06 -28.37
N ARG A 49 -30.69 19.57 -27.15
CA ARG A 49 -29.64 19.87 -26.16
C ARG A 49 -28.33 19.15 -26.54
N PRO A 50 -27.19 19.87 -26.61
CA PRO A 50 -25.92 19.27 -26.95
C PRO A 50 -25.56 18.19 -25.93
N ARG A 51 -24.90 17.13 -26.41
CA ARG A 51 -24.34 16.07 -25.56
C ARG A 51 -23.30 16.72 -24.63
N PRO A 52 -23.37 16.56 -23.30
CA PRO A 52 -22.26 16.97 -22.46
C PRO A 52 -21.02 16.26 -22.99
N SER A 53 -20.01 17.04 -23.38
CA SER A 53 -18.74 16.46 -23.82
C SER A 53 -18.25 15.59 -22.67
N ARG A 54 -18.10 14.31 -22.90
CA ARG A 54 -17.39 13.43 -21.98
C ARG A 54 -15.95 13.94 -21.99
N GLN A 55 -15.63 14.84 -21.06
CA GLN A 55 -14.21 15.02 -20.73
C GLN A 55 -13.71 13.64 -20.37
N PRO A 56 -12.62 13.14 -21.00
CA PRO A 56 -11.98 11.94 -20.53
C PRO A 56 -11.68 12.22 -19.06
N GLN A 57 -12.36 11.52 -18.15
CA GLN A 57 -11.96 11.51 -16.76
C GLN A 57 -10.53 10.97 -16.80
N GLN A 58 -9.58 11.89 -16.62
CA GLN A 58 -8.21 11.50 -16.31
C GLN A 58 -8.34 10.69 -15.03
N ARG A 59 -8.37 9.38 -15.20
CA ARG A 59 -8.24 8.47 -14.07
C ARG A 59 -6.82 8.65 -13.60
N THR A 60 -6.62 9.47 -12.58
CA THR A 60 -5.43 9.46 -11.73
C THR A 60 -5.46 8.16 -10.92
N GLY A 61 -5.45 7.05 -11.65
CA GLY A 61 -5.34 5.71 -11.07
C GLY A 61 -3.90 5.49 -10.70
N LYS A 62 -3.67 4.88 -9.54
CA LYS A 62 -2.34 4.39 -9.18
C LYS A 62 -1.88 3.43 -10.27
N PRO A 63 -0.63 3.53 -10.72
CA PRO A 63 -0.12 2.61 -11.73
C PRO A 63 -0.24 1.17 -11.25
N SER A 64 -0.84 0.33 -12.07
CA SER A 64 -1.02 -1.09 -11.81
C SER A 64 -0.11 -1.90 -12.72
N LEU A 65 0.40 -3.02 -12.23
CA LEU A 65 1.30 -3.89 -12.98
C LEU A 65 0.62 -4.40 -14.26
N LEU A 66 1.33 -4.38 -15.39
CA LEU A 66 0.89 -4.96 -16.65
C LEU A 66 0.70 -6.48 -16.52
N ILE A 67 -0.26 -7.00 -17.25
CA ILE A 67 -0.52 -8.45 -17.32
C ILE A 67 0.42 -9.07 -18.34
N ASP A 68 1.22 -10.03 -17.93
CA ASP A 68 2.00 -10.84 -18.86
C ASP A 68 1.08 -11.77 -19.65
N ILE A 69 0.68 -11.33 -20.85
CA ILE A 69 -0.26 -12.05 -21.71
C ILE A 69 0.42 -13.28 -22.33
N GLN A 70 1.72 -13.23 -22.57
CA GLN A 70 2.44 -14.30 -23.27
C GLN A 70 2.59 -15.54 -22.38
N ASN A 71 2.89 -15.34 -21.08
CA ASN A 71 3.08 -16.44 -20.14
C ASN A 71 1.83 -16.75 -19.31
N ASN A 72 0.72 -16.05 -19.54
CA ASN A 72 -0.53 -16.27 -18.79
C ASN A 72 -1.35 -17.41 -19.40
N ILE A 73 -1.47 -18.51 -18.66
CA ILE A 73 -2.22 -19.71 -19.07
C ILE A 73 -3.67 -19.38 -19.48
N LYS A 74 -4.36 -18.47 -18.76
CA LYS A 74 -5.73 -18.07 -19.10
C LYS A 74 -5.80 -17.31 -20.42
N ALA A 75 -4.78 -16.50 -20.74
CA ALA A 75 -4.69 -15.79 -22.01
C ALA A 75 -4.40 -16.74 -23.17
N GLN A 76 -3.67 -17.83 -22.94
CA GLN A 76 -3.41 -18.87 -23.93
C GLN A 76 -4.65 -19.72 -24.21
N GLN A 77 -5.48 -19.98 -23.20
CA GLN A 77 -6.66 -20.84 -23.30
C GLN A 77 -7.93 -20.12 -23.74
N SER A 78 -8.01 -18.80 -23.60
CA SER A 78 -9.21 -18.00 -23.86
C SER A 78 -8.91 -16.75 -24.69
N ALA A 79 -9.37 -16.73 -25.94
CA ALA A 79 -9.27 -15.57 -26.81
C ALA A 79 -9.95 -14.32 -26.22
N GLY A 80 -11.10 -14.52 -25.54
CA GLY A 80 -11.81 -13.43 -24.86
C GLY A 80 -11.01 -12.82 -23.72
N TYR A 81 -10.33 -13.65 -22.91
CA TYR A 81 -9.46 -13.16 -21.85
C TYR A 81 -8.24 -12.46 -22.41
N LYS A 82 -7.61 -13.00 -23.46
CA LYS A 82 -6.49 -12.37 -24.16
C LYS A 82 -6.85 -10.96 -24.66
N HIS A 83 -7.98 -10.82 -25.33
CA HIS A 83 -8.46 -9.53 -25.82
C HIS A 83 -8.73 -8.54 -24.67
N TRP A 84 -9.39 -8.98 -23.60
CA TRP A 84 -9.60 -8.15 -22.42
C TRP A 84 -8.28 -7.72 -21.79
N ALA A 85 -7.32 -8.62 -21.59
CA ALA A 85 -6.02 -8.33 -21.01
C ALA A 85 -5.20 -7.33 -21.86
N THR A 86 -5.32 -7.41 -23.20
CA THR A 86 -4.69 -6.43 -24.11
C THR A 86 -5.27 -5.04 -23.91
N ILE A 87 -6.59 -4.90 -23.82
CA ILE A 87 -7.25 -3.60 -23.56
C ILE A 87 -6.88 -3.08 -22.16
N GLU A 88 -6.82 -3.96 -21.19
CA GLU A 88 -6.47 -3.58 -19.82
C GLU A 88 -5.01 -3.13 -19.72
N ASN A 89 -4.10 -3.82 -20.41
CA ASN A 89 -2.68 -3.41 -20.50
C ASN A 89 -2.51 -2.05 -21.18
N LEU A 90 -3.28 -1.76 -22.21
CA LEU A 90 -3.24 -0.45 -22.85
C LEU A 90 -3.63 0.68 -21.88
N LYS A 91 -4.63 0.45 -21.04
CA LYS A 91 -5.02 1.41 -19.99
C LYS A 91 -3.93 1.60 -18.95
N ARG A 92 -3.34 0.51 -18.46
CA ARG A 92 -2.26 0.55 -17.47
C ARG A 92 -0.99 1.18 -18.02
N ALA A 93 -0.66 0.94 -19.28
CA ALA A 93 0.42 1.61 -19.97
C ALA A 93 0.18 3.12 -20.05
N ALA A 94 -1.03 3.55 -20.41
CA ALA A 94 -1.39 4.97 -20.42
C ALA A 94 -1.32 5.60 -19.02
N GLU A 95 -1.77 4.90 -17.98
CA GLU A 95 -1.64 5.34 -16.58
C GLU A 95 -0.16 5.47 -16.16
N THR A 96 0.69 4.51 -16.56
CA THR A 96 2.14 4.55 -16.33
C THR A 96 2.78 5.76 -17.00
N LEU A 97 2.49 6.00 -18.28
CA LEU A 97 3.02 7.15 -19.02
C LEU A 97 2.54 8.49 -18.47
N ASN A 98 1.27 8.59 -18.09
CA ASN A 98 0.74 9.79 -17.45
C ASN A 98 1.46 10.09 -16.13
N PHE A 99 1.67 9.07 -15.30
CA PHE A 99 2.41 9.21 -14.05
C PHE A 99 3.84 9.70 -14.28
N LEU A 100 4.57 9.09 -15.22
CA LEU A 100 5.93 9.50 -15.55
C LEU A 100 5.97 10.95 -16.02
N THR A 101 5.02 11.36 -16.86
CA THR A 101 4.90 12.73 -17.36
C THR A 101 4.58 13.72 -16.24
N GLU A 102 3.62 13.41 -15.37
CA GLU A 102 3.24 14.24 -14.21
C GLU A 102 4.39 14.45 -13.22
N HIS A 103 5.28 13.43 -13.09
CA HIS A 103 6.43 13.49 -12.20
C HIS A 103 7.73 13.93 -12.89
N GLY A 104 7.65 14.32 -14.16
CA GLY A 104 8.78 14.80 -14.94
C GLY A 104 9.86 13.77 -15.20
N ILE A 105 9.52 12.48 -15.23
CA ILE A 105 10.45 11.38 -15.50
C ILE A 105 10.48 11.16 -17.00
N SER A 106 11.60 11.49 -17.63
CA SER A 106 11.76 11.50 -19.09
C SER A 106 12.64 10.36 -19.63
N SER A 107 13.41 9.73 -18.76
CA SER A 107 14.30 8.62 -19.16
C SER A 107 14.19 7.42 -18.20
N TYR A 108 14.70 6.26 -18.68
CA TYR A 108 14.75 5.06 -17.85
C TYR A 108 15.76 5.20 -16.71
N GLU A 109 16.84 5.94 -16.95
CA GLU A 109 17.87 6.23 -15.94
C GLU A 109 17.29 7.06 -14.79
N GLU A 110 16.52 8.11 -15.10
CA GLU A 110 15.81 8.89 -14.07
C GLU A 110 14.81 8.05 -13.27
N LEU A 111 14.10 7.12 -13.94
CA LEU A 111 13.22 6.20 -13.25
C LEU A 111 13.99 5.27 -12.31
N ALA A 112 15.13 4.72 -12.76
CA ALA A 112 16.00 3.88 -11.94
C ALA A 112 16.52 4.63 -10.71
N GLU A 113 16.99 5.87 -10.87
CA GLU A 113 17.40 6.73 -9.75
C GLU A 113 16.27 6.97 -8.73
N ARG A 114 15.03 7.15 -9.22
CA ARG A 114 13.86 7.29 -8.34
C ARG A 114 13.52 6.01 -7.59
N CYS A 115 13.65 4.85 -8.24
CA CYS A 115 13.49 3.54 -7.60
C CYS A 115 14.54 3.34 -6.50
N ASP A 116 15.82 3.58 -6.81
CA ASP A 116 16.92 3.45 -5.85
C ASP A 116 16.76 4.42 -4.67
N GLY A 117 16.37 5.67 -4.95
CA GLY A 117 16.08 6.65 -3.93
C GLY A 117 14.91 6.25 -3.00
N ALA A 118 13.85 5.66 -3.55
CA ALA A 118 12.71 5.18 -2.78
C ALA A 118 13.09 3.96 -1.92
N ALA A 119 13.85 3.02 -2.47
CA ALA A 119 14.38 1.86 -1.75
C ALA A 119 15.32 2.27 -0.61
N ALA A 120 16.24 3.21 -0.88
CA ALA A 120 17.14 3.76 0.14
C ALA A 120 16.37 4.47 1.26
N ALA A 121 15.34 5.25 0.94
CA ALA A 121 14.48 5.90 1.94
C ALA A 121 13.76 4.88 2.82
N THR A 122 13.20 3.82 2.24
CA THR A 122 12.54 2.73 2.97
C THR A 122 13.53 2.00 3.88
N ALA A 123 14.73 1.69 3.38
CA ALA A 123 15.79 1.03 4.15
C ALA A 123 16.24 1.89 5.33
N ARG A 124 16.37 3.21 5.16
CA ARG A 124 16.72 4.16 6.22
C ARG A 124 15.68 4.18 7.34
N VAL A 125 14.42 4.38 7.00
CA VAL A 125 13.34 4.41 8.01
C VAL A 125 13.22 3.06 8.73
N LYS A 126 13.44 1.94 8.03
CA LYS A 126 13.49 0.60 8.62
C LYS A 126 14.64 0.44 9.62
N ALA A 127 15.81 1.01 9.32
CA ALA A 127 16.96 1.01 10.22
C ALA A 127 16.68 1.83 11.49
N ASP A 128 16.09 3.02 11.34
CA ASP A 128 15.70 3.89 12.45
C ASP A 128 14.65 3.23 13.35
N LEU A 129 13.69 2.52 12.76
CA LEU A 129 12.68 1.74 13.50
C LEU A 129 13.32 0.65 14.35
N ARG A 130 14.26 -0.12 13.76
CA ARG A 130 15.00 -1.17 14.48
C ARG A 130 15.88 -0.59 15.60
N ALA A 131 16.53 0.55 15.37
CA ALA A 131 17.32 1.24 16.38
C ALA A 131 16.43 1.66 17.56
N THR A 132 15.27 2.25 17.29
CA THR A 132 14.30 2.65 18.31
C THR A 132 13.78 1.45 19.10
N GLU A 133 13.47 0.33 18.45
CA GLU A 133 13.04 -0.91 19.11
C GLU A 133 14.12 -1.45 20.04
N LYS A 134 15.38 -1.42 19.62
CA LYS A 134 16.51 -1.85 20.44
C LYS A 134 16.72 -0.95 21.67
N GLU A 135 16.51 0.36 21.51
CA GLU A 135 16.53 1.30 22.64
C GLU A 135 15.38 1.01 23.64
N MET A 136 14.18 0.73 23.14
CA MET A 136 13.03 0.35 23.99
C MET A 136 13.30 -0.95 24.76
N GLU A 137 13.90 -1.96 24.12
CA GLU A 137 14.30 -3.21 24.80
C GLU A 137 15.32 -2.93 25.92
N ARG A 138 16.35 -2.12 25.65
CA ARG A 138 17.34 -1.72 26.66
C ARG A 138 16.69 -0.98 27.82
N LEU A 139 15.79 -0.05 27.53
CA LEU A 139 15.08 0.71 28.54
C LEU A 139 14.15 -0.16 29.38
N THR A 140 13.45 -1.11 28.74
CA THR A 140 12.59 -2.10 29.42
C THR A 140 13.39 -2.94 30.40
N LEU A 141 14.55 -3.43 30.02
CA LEU A 141 15.46 -4.15 30.91
C LEU A 141 15.94 -3.25 32.07
N THR A 142 16.31 -2.00 31.76
CA THR A 142 16.71 -1.03 32.78
C THR A 142 15.58 -0.79 33.79
N MET A 143 14.35 -0.58 33.33
CA MET A 143 13.18 -0.40 34.19
C MET A 143 12.92 -1.62 35.08
N LYS A 144 13.03 -2.83 34.54
CA LYS A 144 12.86 -4.08 35.29
C LYS A 144 13.88 -4.18 36.42
N HIS A 145 15.17 -4.02 36.11
CA HIS A 145 16.23 -4.13 37.11
C HIS A 145 16.19 -2.95 38.11
N ALA A 146 15.80 -1.76 37.65
CA ALA A 146 15.60 -0.60 38.54
C ALA A 146 14.47 -0.82 39.54
N ALA A 147 13.38 -1.46 39.13
CA ALA A 147 12.27 -1.81 40.01
C ALA A 147 12.72 -2.82 41.09
N THR A 148 13.39 -3.93 40.69
CA THR A 148 13.93 -4.92 41.62
C THR A 148 14.95 -4.29 42.60
N TYR A 149 15.86 -3.48 42.08
CA TYR A 149 16.85 -2.78 42.89
C TYR A 149 16.21 -1.88 43.96
N ARG A 150 15.20 -1.08 43.57
CA ARG A 150 14.50 -0.18 44.52
C ARG A 150 13.71 -0.98 45.55
N GLN A 151 13.05 -2.03 45.16
CA GLN A 151 12.23 -2.87 46.04
C GLN A 151 13.10 -3.56 47.09
N LEU A 152 14.23 -4.09 46.72
CA LEU A 152 15.09 -4.89 47.60
C LEU A 152 16.17 -4.04 48.36
N ARG A 153 16.33 -2.78 47.99
CA ARG A 153 17.34 -1.87 48.57
C ARG A 153 17.22 -1.78 50.09
N PRO A 154 16.01 -1.57 50.71
CA PRO A 154 15.89 -1.47 52.15
C PRO A 154 16.33 -2.72 52.88
N MET A 155 16.02 -3.90 52.35
CA MET A 155 16.44 -5.19 52.90
C MET A 155 17.97 -5.39 52.78
N TYR A 156 18.55 -5.03 51.67
CA TYR A 156 20.01 -5.11 51.44
C TYR A 156 20.76 -4.14 52.38
N ASP A 157 20.23 -2.97 52.66
CA ASP A 157 20.82 -2.01 53.59
C ASP A 157 20.76 -2.58 55.06
N GLN A 158 19.70 -3.29 55.44
CA GLN A 158 19.61 -4.02 56.69
C GLN A 158 20.68 -5.17 56.77
N TYR A 159 20.84 -5.93 55.69
CA TYR A 159 21.89 -6.94 55.58
C TYR A 159 23.28 -6.33 55.84
N ARG A 160 23.56 -5.20 55.19
CA ARG A 160 24.87 -4.52 55.40
C ARG A 160 25.11 -4.04 56.83
N GLN A 161 24.08 -3.68 57.54
CA GLN A 161 24.12 -3.19 58.95
C GLN A 161 24.03 -4.34 59.96
N SER A 162 23.65 -5.53 59.57
CA SER A 162 23.48 -6.67 60.45
C SER A 162 24.82 -7.06 61.10
N ARG A 163 24.78 -7.32 62.41
CA ARG A 163 25.92 -7.90 63.15
C ARG A 163 26.21 -9.35 62.81
N ASP A 164 25.13 -10.14 62.56
CA ASP A 164 25.20 -11.53 62.13
C ASP A 164 24.78 -11.69 60.67
N LYS A 165 25.74 -11.50 59.78
CA LYS A 165 25.50 -11.54 58.33
C LYS A 165 25.10 -12.93 57.86
N GLU A 166 25.65 -14.01 58.44
CA GLU A 166 25.36 -15.35 58.04
C GLU A 166 23.93 -15.75 58.36
N LYS A 167 23.45 -15.40 59.54
CA LYS A 167 22.06 -15.68 59.94
C LYS A 167 21.08 -14.92 59.08
N PHE A 168 21.37 -13.64 58.80
CA PHE A 168 20.55 -12.82 57.92
C PHE A 168 20.55 -13.35 56.48
N LEU A 169 21.69 -13.75 55.97
CA LEU A 169 21.85 -14.35 54.65
C LEU A 169 21.00 -15.61 54.48
N ARG A 170 21.05 -16.54 55.45
CA ARG A 170 20.24 -17.78 55.43
C ARG A 170 18.73 -17.51 55.32
N GLY A 171 18.24 -16.41 55.86
CA GLY A 171 16.82 -16.00 55.82
C GLY A 171 16.41 -15.27 54.53
N HIS A 172 17.36 -14.64 53.85
CA HIS A 172 17.10 -13.71 52.73
C HIS A 172 18.02 -13.91 51.52
N GLU A 173 18.55 -15.13 51.36
CA GLU A 173 19.57 -15.40 50.33
C GLU A 173 19.11 -15.09 48.92
N SER A 174 17.89 -15.51 48.56
CA SER A 174 17.31 -15.28 47.23
C SER A 174 17.16 -13.78 46.91
N GLU A 175 16.74 -13.00 47.88
CA GLU A 175 16.50 -11.56 47.74
C GLU A 175 17.83 -10.80 47.59
N ILE A 176 18.86 -11.22 48.34
CA ILE A 176 20.21 -10.65 48.25
C ILE A 176 20.83 -10.96 46.89
N ILE A 177 20.72 -12.19 46.42
CA ILE A 177 21.20 -12.59 45.08
C ILE A 177 20.49 -11.79 43.99
N LEU A 178 19.15 -11.62 44.08
CA LEU A 178 18.37 -10.83 43.12
C LEU A 178 18.76 -9.35 43.12
N PHE A 179 19.03 -8.77 44.31
CA PHE A 179 19.47 -7.38 44.44
C PHE A 179 20.84 -7.17 43.76
N GLU A 180 21.80 -8.08 44.07
CA GLU A 180 23.16 -8.00 43.51
C GLU A 180 23.15 -8.25 41.99
N ALA A 181 22.31 -9.17 41.51
CA ALA A 181 22.12 -9.36 40.07
C ALA A 181 21.56 -8.13 39.39
N ALA A 182 20.52 -7.51 39.99
CA ALA A 182 19.95 -6.28 39.46
C ALA A 182 20.96 -5.14 39.45
N ALA A 183 21.76 -5.00 40.51
CA ALA A 183 22.82 -3.98 40.58
C ALA A 183 23.90 -4.16 39.51
N ARG A 184 24.32 -5.42 39.26
CA ARG A 184 25.28 -5.76 38.19
C ARG A 184 24.72 -5.44 36.82
N GLU A 185 23.46 -5.81 36.53
CA GLU A 185 22.84 -5.52 35.25
C GLU A 185 22.64 -4.01 35.01
N LEU A 186 22.22 -3.24 36.03
CA LEU A 186 22.14 -1.79 35.93
C LEU A 186 23.50 -1.14 35.61
N LYS A 187 24.57 -1.66 36.19
CA LYS A 187 25.94 -1.19 35.89
C LYS A 187 26.33 -1.54 34.45
N ARG A 188 26.00 -2.76 33.97
CA ARG A 188 26.24 -3.21 32.60
C ARG A 188 25.47 -2.36 31.58
N LEU A 189 24.24 -1.98 31.91
CA LEU A 189 23.37 -1.13 31.05
C LEU A 189 23.76 0.36 31.09
N GLY A 190 24.74 0.74 31.96
CA GLY A 190 25.16 2.13 32.10
C GLY A 190 24.14 3.01 32.85
N ALA A 191 23.25 2.39 33.65
CA ALA A 191 22.18 3.07 34.37
C ALA A 191 22.60 3.44 35.82
N VAL A 192 23.83 3.82 36.02
CA VAL A 192 24.38 4.27 37.31
C VAL A 192 24.94 5.67 37.12
N PRO A 193 24.48 6.69 37.91
CA PRO A 193 23.50 6.62 39.01
C PRO A 193 22.07 6.28 38.50
N LEU A 194 21.29 5.56 39.35
CA LEU A 194 19.98 5.06 38.95
C LEU A 194 19.00 6.21 38.66
N PRO A 195 18.47 6.31 37.42
CA PRO A 195 17.54 7.38 37.05
C PRO A 195 16.21 7.28 37.82
N ALA A 196 15.52 8.38 38.03
CA ALA A 196 14.21 8.39 38.65
C ALA A 196 13.22 7.54 37.83
N ALA A 197 12.27 6.85 38.49
CA ALA A 197 11.29 6.01 37.83
C ALA A 197 10.42 6.80 36.83
N GLN A 198 10.08 8.04 37.20
CA GLN A 198 9.31 8.93 36.35
C GLN A 198 10.06 9.30 35.05
N ARG A 199 11.38 9.53 35.13
CA ARG A 199 12.20 9.80 33.97
C ARG A 199 12.25 8.61 33.00
N LEU A 200 12.43 7.38 33.53
CA LEU A 200 12.43 6.17 32.70
C LEU A 200 11.09 5.93 32.01
N ARG A 201 9.97 6.28 32.67
CA ARG A 201 8.62 6.22 32.06
C ARG A 201 8.48 7.26 30.95
N ALA A 202 8.85 8.50 31.20
CA ALA A 202 8.79 9.56 30.18
C ALA A 202 9.61 9.20 28.94
N GLU A 203 10.82 8.66 29.12
CA GLU A 203 11.69 8.19 28.04
C GLU A 203 11.04 7.03 27.24
N MET A 204 10.34 6.10 27.93
CA MET A 204 9.58 5.03 27.27
C MET A 204 8.42 5.58 26.44
N ASP A 205 7.70 6.58 26.98
CA ASP A 205 6.57 7.22 26.29
C ASP A 205 7.06 7.96 25.02
N GLU A 206 8.20 8.65 25.10
CA GLU A 206 8.84 9.29 23.96
C GLU A 206 9.27 8.29 22.89
N LEU A 207 9.91 7.19 23.28
CA LEU A 207 10.30 6.12 22.34
C LEU A 207 9.09 5.45 21.71
N THR A 208 8.00 5.30 22.46
CA THR A 208 6.74 4.74 21.93
C THR A 208 6.12 5.67 20.89
N ALA A 209 6.08 6.98 21.17
CA ALA A 209 5.62 7.97 20.20
C ALA A 209 6.49 8.00 18.95
N ARG A 210 7.83 7.98 19.11
CA ARG A 210 8.80 7.92 18.01
C ARG A 210 8.59 6.66 17.16
N LYS A 211 8.44 5.49 17.78
CA LYS A 211 8.15 4.23 17.08
C LYS A 211 6.88 4.33 16.24
N SER A 212 5.81 4.89 16.79
CA SER A 212 4.54 5.08 16.08
C SER A 212 4.70 5.99 14.86
N ALA A 213 5.42 7.11 15.00
CA ALA A 213 5.72 8.02 13.90
C ALA A 213 6.53 7.32 12.79
N LEU A 214 7.61 6.62 13.17
CA LEU A 214 8.44 5.86 12.22
C LEU A 214 7.67 4.73 11.53
N GLN A 215 6.74 4.07 12.20
CA GLN A 215 5.87 3.07 11.56
C GLN A 215 4.96 3.68 10.49
N SER A 216 4.43 4.87 10.74
CA SER A 216 3.63 5.61 9.76
C SER A 216 4.48 6.02 8.56
N GLU A 217 5.68 6.54 8.80
CA GLU A 217 6.64 6.93 7.78
C GLU A 217 7.11 5.73 6.95
N TYR A 218 7.39 4.61 7.58
CA TYR A 218 7.76 3.36 6.91
C TYR A 218 6.68 2.89 5.94
N ARG A 219 5.40 2.93 6.35
CA ARG A 219 4.28 2.56 5.47
C ARG A 219 4.21 3.47 4.23
N LYS A 220 4.43 4.78 4.40
CA LYS A 220 4.44 5.75 3.29
C LYS A 220 5.63 5.49 2.35
N ALA A 221 6.82 5.30 2.90
CA ALA A 221 8.03 5.01 2.13
C ALA A 221 7.88 3.69 1.34
N GLN A 222 7.41 2.62 1.99
CA GLN A 222 7.16 1.33 1.35
C GLN A 222 6.10 1.40 0.25
N HIS A 223 5.06 2.23 0.44
CA HIS A 223 4.06 2.44 -0.60
C HIS A 223 4.69 3.10 -1.83
N LYS A 224 5.50 4.14 -1.62
CA LYS A 224 6.21 4.85 -2.68
C LYS A 224 7.21 3.95 -3.42
N GLU A 225 7.97 3.14 -2.71
CA GLU A 225 8.88 2.15 -3.26
C GLU A 225 8.15 1.18 -4.20
N ARG A 226 7.05 0.56 -3.73
CA ARG A 226 6.22 -0.35 -4.56
C ARG A 226 5.62 0.33 -5.78
N GLU A 227 5.28 1.60 -5.70
CA GLU A 227 4.77 2.38 -6.81
C GLU A 227 5.84 2.54 -7.89
N TYR A 228 7.05 2.93 -7.51
CA TYR A 228 8.18 3.03 -8.44
C TYR A 228 8.61 1.67 -9.00
N ASP A 229 8.61 0.60 -8.19
CA ASP A 229 8.88 -0.76 -8.67
C ASP A 229 7.88 -1.19 -9.75
N THR A 230 6.59 -0.89 -9.53
CA THR A 230 5.52 -1.17 -10.50
C THR A 230 5.75 -0.41 -11.81
N LEU A 231 6.15 0.87 -11.73
CA LEU A 231 6.46 1.69 -12.90
C LEU A 231 7.66 1.13 -13.67
N SER A 232 8.74 0.79 -12.96
CA SER A 232 9.94 0.22 -13.57
C SER A 232 9.64 -1.10 -14.29
N GLN A 233 8.88 -1.99 -13.66
CA GLN A 233 8.45 -3.25 -14.28
C GLN A 233 7.55 -3.01 -15.51
N ASN A 234 6.61 -2.07 -15.44
CA ASN A 234 5.75 -1.73 -16.58
C ASN A 234 6.56 -1.18 -17.75
N VAL A 235 7.51 -0.27 -17.49
CA VAL A 235 8.38 0.29 -18.53
C VAL A 235 9.23 -0.81 -19.15
N SER A 236 9.85 -1.69 -18.35
CA SER A 236 10.62 -2.82 -18.87
C SER A 236 9.77 -3.73 -19.76
N MET A 237 8.56 -4.08 -19.32
CA MET A 237 7.63 -4.89 -20.14
C MET A 237 7.21 -4.19 -21.44
N LEU A 238 7.05 -2.86 -21.44
CA LEU A 238 6.70 -2.11 -22.65
C LEU A 238 7.86 -2.02 -23.64
N LEU A 239 9.10 -1.95 -23.14
CA LEU A 239 10.31 -1.92 -23.97
C LEU A 239 10.66 -3.30 -24.56
N GLU A 240 10.36 -4.38 -23.83
CA GLU A 240 10.64 -5.75 -24.25
C GLU A 240 9.59 -6.33 -25.22
N GLN A 241 8.40 -5.70 -25.35
CA GLN A 241 7.39 -6.18 -26.30
C GLN A 241 7.88 -6.01 -27.73
N PRO A 242 7.92 -7.09 -28.55
CA PRO A 242 8.22 -6.98 -29.98
C PRO A 242 7.19 -6.05 -30.64
N LYS A 243 7.64 -5.26 -31.62
CA LYS A 243 6.89 -4.20 -32.31
C LYS A 243 5.67 -4.66 -33.15
N ASP A 244 5.11 -5.83 -32.86
CA ASP A 244 3.94 -6.40 -33.53
C ASP A 244 2.61 -5.93 -32.92
N ILE A 245 2.47 -4.64 -32.66
CA ILE A 245 1.15 -4.02 -32.52
C ILE A 245 0.67 -3.75 -33.97
N VAL A 246 0.15 -4.78 -34.61
CA VAL A 246 -0.68 -4.62 -35.80
C VAL A 246 -1.95 -3.91 -35.34
N LEU A 247 -2.02 -2.61 -35.56
CA LEU A 247 -3.27 -1.85 -35.46
C LEU A 247 -4.30 -2.55 -36.35
N PRO A 248 -5.52 -2.81 -35.86
CA PRO A 248 -6.56 -3.37 -36.70
C PRO A 248 -6.75 -2.44 -37.89
N LYS A 249 -6.54 -2.97 -39.10
CA LYS A 249 -6.82 -2.23 -40.34
C LYS A 249 -8.25 -1.75 -40.26
N GLU A 250 -8.47 -0.44 -40.36
CA GLU A 250 -9.76 0.14 -40.61
C GLU A 250 -10.34 -0.54 -41.87
N LYS A 251 -11.49 -1.15 -41.70
CA LYS A 251 -12.27 -1.61 -42.85
C LYS A 251 -12.72 -0.36 -43.57
N THR A 252 -12.00 0.01 -44.60
CA THR A 252 -12.49 0.92 -45.63
C THR A 252 -13.70 0.23 -46.25
N ASN A 253 -14.89 0.73 -45.90
CA ASN A 253 -16.10 0.44 -46.66
C ASN A 253 -15.96 1.17 -47.99
N GLU A 254 -15.47 0.47 -48.98
CA GLU A 254 -15.72 0.85 -50.37
C GLU A 254 -17.20 0.64 -50.62
N LEU A 255 -17.91 1.73 -50.79
CA LEU A 255 -19.27 1.78 -51.31
C LEU A 255 -19.12 1.77 -52.83
N GLU A 256 -19.42 0.64 -53.49
CA GLU A 256 -19.99 0.60 -54.82
C GLU A 256 -21.53 0.61 -54.76
#